data_2090bdde27c1f3d4b67a5666ea954cca
#
_entry.id   2090bdde27c1f3d4b67a5666ea954cca
#
_cell.length_a   1.000
_cell.length_b   1.000
_cell.length_c   1.000
_cell.angle_alpha   90.00
_cell.angle_beta   90.00
_cell.angle_gamma   90.00
#
_symmetry.space_group_name_H-M   'P 1'
#
loop_
_entity.id
_entity.type
_entity.pdbx_description
1 polymer ?
#
loop_
_entity_poly.entity_id
_entity_poly.type
_entity_poly.pdbx_seq_one_letter_code
_entity_poly.pdbx_strand_id
1 'polypeptide(L)'
;NPEVTEKTGISSFQLIEMVVKKLKPSMIIMVDSLATNKKEYLNNCIEINNTGIIPGSAIKDNKKIDKNTFGIPVIAIGVPLVLKIDKDMYTTPNVGEIIEMTSSIISDALNDLFF
;
A
#
# COMPACT_ATOMS: atom_id res chain seq x y z
N ASN A 1 2.04 -2.24 -7.54
CA ASN A 1 1.00 -2.43 -8.55
C ASN A 1 1.29 -3.72 -9.33
N PRO A 2 0.42 -4.75 -9.27
CA PRO A 2 0.63 -6.03 -9.97
C PRO A 2 0.78 -5.87 -11.49
N GLU A 3 0.13 -4.87 -12.08
CA GLU A 3 0.28 -4.60 -13.51
C GLU A 3 1.71 -4.25 -13.89
N VAL A 4 2.47 -3.58 -13.02
CA VAL A 4 3.87 -3.25 -13.28
C VAL A 4 4.68 -4.53 -13.41
N THR A 5 4.51 -5.46 -12.49
CA THR A 5 5.21 -6.76 -12.53
C THR A 5 4.83 -7.59 -13.75
N GLU A 6 3.54 -7.66 -14.07
CA GLU A 6 3.04 -8.43 -15.20
C GLU A 6 3.53 -7.89 -16.54
N LYS A 7 3.54 -6.57 -16.70
CA LYS A 7 3.89 -5.90 -17.98
C LYS A 7 5.39 -5.72 -18.18
N THR A 8 6.15 -5.56 -17.12
CA THR A 8 7.57 -5.20 -17.20
C THR A 8 8.53 -6.24 -16.63
N GLY A 9 8.03 -7.19 -15.85
CA GLY A 9 8.85 -8.12 -15.08
C GLY A 9 9.61 -7.49 -13.91
N ILE A 10 9.32 -6.21 -13.62
CA ILE A 10 9.94 -5.47 -12.52
C ILE A 10 8.98 -5.52 -11.33
N SER A 11 9.44 -5.97 -10.17
CA SER A 11 8.62 -5.95 -8.95
C SER A 11 8.37 -4.52 -8.48
N SER A 12 7.31 -4.33 -7.70
CA SER A 12 7.03 -3.03 -7.09
C SER A 12 8.19 -2.56 -6.21
N PHE A 13 8.84 -3.47 -5.48
CA PHE A 13 10.03 -3.17 -4.69
C PHE A 13 11.17 -2.63 -5.57
N GLN A 14 11.48 -3.30 -6.67
CA GLN A 14 12.54 -2.89 -7.58
C GLN A 14 12.28 -1.51 -8.18
N LEU A 15 11.04 -1.25 -8.57
CA LEU A 15 10.64 0.05 -9.10
C LEU A 15 10.85 1.16 -8.06
N ILE A 16 10.39 0.94 -6.83
CA ILE A 16 10.56 1.90 -5.73
C ILE A 16 12.04 2.13 -5.43
N GLU A 17 12.84 1.06 -5.39
CA GLU A 17 14.28 1.15 -5.18
C GLU A 17 14.95 2.04 -6.24
N MET A 18 14.61 1.85 -7.50
CA MET A 18 15.14 2.67 -8.60
C MET A 18 14.78 4.15 -8.43
N VAL A 19 13.52 4.45 -8.09
CA VAL A 19 13.05 5.82 -7.88
C VAL A 19 13.75 6.46 -6.68
N VAL A 20 13.88 5.74 -5.58
CA VAL A 20 14.56 6.24 -4.37
C VAL A 20 16.03 6.55 -4.64
N LYS A 21 16.72 5.67 -5.36
CA LYS A 21 18.12 5.90 -5.74
C LYS A 21 18.28 7.12 -6.63
N LYS A 22 17.34 7.35 -7.51
CA LYS A 22 17.37 8.49 -8.44
C LYS A 22 17.03 9.81 -7.78
N LEU A 23 15.93 9.84 -7.02
CA LEU A 23 15.38 11.08 -6.44
C LEU A 23 15.97 11.43 -5.08
N LYS A 24 16.50 10.46 -4.36
CA LYS A 24 17.05 10.62 -2.99
C LYS A 24 16.10 11.37 -2.06
N PRO A 25 14.86 10.88 -1.87
CA PRO A 25 13.88 11.56 -1.03
C PRO A 25 14.29 11.52 0.44
N SER A 26 13.76 12.44 1.23
CA SER A 26 13.97 12.47 2.68
C SER A 26 12.97 11.61 3.46
N MET A 27 11.86 11.22 2.83
CA MET A 27 10.82 10.39 3.42
C MET A 27 10.04 9.70 2.30
N ILE A 28 9.49 8.52 2.62
CA ILE A 28 8.59 7.80 1.73
C ILE A 28 7.23 7.69 2.40
N ILE A 29 6.17 8.02 1.68
CA ILE A 29 4.80 7.72 2.08
C ILE A 29 4.25 6.70 1.08
N MET A 30 3.83 5.55 1.60
CA MET A 30 3.28 4.47 0.79
C MET A 30 1.81 4.28 1.10
N VAL A 31 1.01 4.18 0.06
CA VAL A 31 -0.42 3.89 0.17
C VAL A 31 -0.69 2.61 -0.59
N ASP A 32 -1.26 1.63 0.08
CA ASP A 32 -1.54 0.33 -0.54
C ASP A 32 -2.81 -0.29 0.05
N SER A 33 -3.39 -1.21 -0.69
CA SER A 33 -4.45 -2.05 -0.17
C SER A 33 -3.88 -3.18 0.67
N LEU A 34 -4.58 -3.54 1.72
CA LEU A 34 -4.19 -4.62 2.61
C LEU A 34 -5.19 -5.77 2.55
N ALA A 35 -4.70 -6.97 2.83
CA ALA A 35 -5.53 -8.10 3.18
C ALA A 35 -5.74 -8.13 4.70
N THR A 36 -6.94 -8.48 5.13
CA THR A 36 -7.28 -8.68 6.54
C THR A 36 -8.01 -10.01 6.70
N ASN A 37 -7.82 -10.67 7.82
CA ASN A 37 -8.61 -11.84 8.20
C ASN A 37 -9.82 -11.47 9.09
N LYS A 38 -9.99 -10.21 9.40
CA LYS A 38 -11.07 -9.69 10.23
C LYS A 38 -12.09 -8.96 9.38
N LYS A 39 -13.28 -9.53 9.29
CA LYS A 39 -14.38 -8.99 8.50
C LYS A 39 -14.77 -7.57 8.94
N GLU A 40 -14.65 -7.26 10.23
CA GLU A 40 -14.96 -5.95 10.78
C GLU A 40 -14.04 -4.83 10.33
N TYR A 41 -12.84 -5.16 9.85
CA TYR A 41 -11.90 -4.17 9.32
C TYR A 41 -12.05 -3.94 7.82
N LEU A 42 -12.67 -4.88 7.11
CA LEU A 42 -12.83 -4.78 5.67
C LEU A 42 -13.63 -3.53 5.29
N ASN A 43 -13.04 -2.67 4.46
CA ASN A 43 -13.61 -1.41 3.99
C ASN A 43 -13.99 -0.42 5.12
N ASN A 44 -13.49 -0.60 6.32
CA ASN A 44 -14.01 0.11 7.50
C ASN A 44 -12.94 0.85 8.30
N CYS A 45 -11.68 0.76 7.91
CA CYS A 45 -10.60 1.46 8.59
C CYS A 45 -9.47 1.81 7.64
N ILE A 46 -8.61 2.70 8.10
CA ILE A 46 -7.34 3.03 7.46
C ILE A 46 -6.26 2.78 8.51
N GLU A 47 -5.28 1.97 8.16
CA GLU A 47 -4.14 1.69 9.02
C GLU A 47 -2.99 2.62 8.67
N ILE A 48 -2.40 3.26 9.67
CA ILE A 48 -1.22 4.10 9.49
C ILE A 48 -0.14 3.58 10.43
N ASN A 49 1.06 3.33 9.89
CA ASN A 49 2.19 2.90 10.69
C ASN A 49 3.51 3.43 10.13
N ASN A 50 4.55 3.35 10.94
CA ASN A 50 5.93 3.68 10.56
C ASN A 50 6.86 2.46 10.57
N THR A 51 6.31 1.27 10.62
CA THR A 51 7.06 0.02 10.64
C THR A 51 7.27 -0.59 9.26
N GLY A 52 6.67 0.03 8.24
CA GLY A 52 6.82 -0.38 6.87
C GLY A 52 5.65 -1.21 6.34
N ILE A 53 5.73 -1.50 5.05
CA ILE A 53 4.70 -2.23 4.33
C ILE A 53 5.37 -3.15 3.30
N ILE A 54 4.72 -4.25 2.99
CA ILE A 54 5.12 -5.12 1.89
C ILE A 54 4.25 -4.74 0.70
N PRO A 55 4.79 -4.10 -0.34
CA PRO A 55 4.01 -3.73 -1.52
C PRO A 55 3.44 -4.96 -2.20
N GLY A 56 2.17 -4.92 -2.56
CA GLY A 56 1.51 -6.05 -3.19
C GLY A 56 1.34 -7.26 -2.28
N SER A 57 1.26 -7.08 -0.95
CA SER A 57 1.12 -8.18 0.01
C SER A 57 -0.14 -9.02 -0.20
N ALA A 58 -1.15 -8.47 -0.86
CA ALA A 58 -2.32 -9.22 -1.28
C ALA A 58 -2.01 -10.18 -2.45
N ILE A 59 -0.87 -9.99 -3.12
CA ILE A 59 -0.45 -10.74 -4.31
C ILE A 59 0.94 -11.24 -4.06
N LYS A 60 1.69 -11.85 -4.00
CA LYS A 60 3.01 -12.46 -3.81
C LYS A 60 4.23 -11.55 -4.06
N ASP A 61 4.20 -10.29 -3.77
CA ASP A 61 5.45 -9.52 -3.75
C ASP A 61 5.94 -9.42 -2.30
N ASN A 62 7.14 -9.89 -2.00
CA ASN A 62 7.50 -10.32 -0.65
C ASN A 62 8.52 -9.46 0.06
N LYS A 63 8.96 -8.33 -0.51
CA LYS A 63 9.95 -7.49 0.14
C LYS A 63 9.32 -6.32 0.87
N LYS A 64 9.58 -6.25 2.17
CA LYS A 64 9.12 -5.17 3.02
C LYS A 64 9.91 -3.89 2.75
N ILE A 65 9.21 -2.78 2.70
CA ILE A 65 9.81 -1.45 2.66
C ILE A 65 9.59 -0.80 4.02
N ASP A 66 10.68 -0.52 4.71
CA ASP A 66 10.69 0.15 5.99
C ASP A 66 11.89 1.11 6.08
N LYS A 67 12.07 1.73 7.24
CA LYS A 67 13.19 2.65 7.49
C LYS A 67 14.55 2.02 7.18
N ASN A 68 14.72 0.73 7.44
CA ASN A 68 16.00 0.05 7.24
C ASN A 68 16.31 -0.26 5.78
N THR A 69 15.29 -0.30 4.92
CA THR A 69 15.46 -0.64 3.50
C THR A 69 16.33 0.39 2.77
N PHE A 70 16.06 1.67 2.98
CA PHE A 70 16.76 2.76 2.30
C PHE A 70 17.41 3.77 3.25
N GLY A 71 17.30 3.56 4.55
CA GLY A 71 17.85 4.46 5.57
C GLY A 71 17.08 5.76 5.75
N ILE A 72 15.85 5.84 5.26
CA ILE A 72 14.98 7.01 5.39
C ILE A 72 13.64 6.62 6.00
N PRO A 73 12.93 7.56 6.67
CA PRO A 73 11.63 7.25 7.26
C PRO A 73 10.61 6.80 6.21
N VAL A 74 9.82 5.79 6.56
CA VAL A 74 8.72 5.28 5.74
C VAL A 74 7.44 5.34 6.56
N ILE A 75 6.42 5.99 6.01
CA ILE A 75 5.08 5.98 6.58
C ILE A 75 4.19 5.18 5.64
N ALA A 76 3.55 4.16 6.18
CA ALA A 76 2.67 3.29 5.42
C ALA A 76 1.21 3.58 5.77
N ILE A 77 0.39 3.75 4.75
CA ILE A 77 -1.05 3.92 4.85
C ILE A 77 -1.68 2.73 4.15
N GLY A 78 -2.34 1.88 4.91
CA GLY A 78 -2.95 0.67 4.41
C GLY A 78 -4.46 0.72 4.50
N VAL A 79 -5.14 0.24 3.47
CA VAL A 79 -6.60 0.17 3.44
C VAL A 79 -7.02 -1.29 3.27
N PRO A 80 -7.67 -1.90 4.28
CA PRO A 80 -8.12 -3.28 4.17
C PRO A 80 -9.27 -3.41 3.17
N LEU A 81 -8.96 -3.80 1.96
CA LEU A 81 -9.93 -3.98 0.86
C LEU A 81 -10.16 -5.46 0.52
N VAL A 82 -9.33 -6.35 1.02
CA VAL A 82 -9.37 -7.77 0.71
C VAL A 82 -9.52 -8.56 2.01
N LEU A 83 -10.57 -9.39 2.07
CA LEU A 83 -10.75 -10.36 3.15
C LEU A 83 -10.06 -11.66 2.74
N LYS A 84 -9.10 -12.09 3.54
CA LYS A 84 -8.38 -13.33 3.32
C LYS A 84 -8.78 -14.35 4.38
N ILE A 85 -9.43 -15.43 3.94
CA ILE A 85 -9.80 -16.57 4.77
C ILE A 85 -9.16 -17.81 4.16
N ASP A 86 -8.23 -18.41 4.88
CA ASP A 86 -7.40 -19.52 4.41
C ASP A 86 -6.65 -19.14 3.13
N LYS A 87 -6.98 -19.79 1.99
CA LYS A 87 -6.38 -19.51 0.69
C LYS A 87 -7.25 -18.61 -0.18
N ASP A 88 -8.45 -18.28 0.26
CA ASP A 88 -9.41 -17.53 -0.53
C ASP A 88 -9.34 -16.04 -0.21
N MET A 89 -9.51 -15.23 -1.24
CA MET A 89 -9.52 -13.77 -1.14
C MET A 89 -10.85 -13.24 -1.67
N TYR A 90 -11.45 -12.34 -0.90
CA TYR A 90 -12.76 -11.76 -1.20
C TYR A 90 -12.67 -10.24 -1.18
N THR A 91 -13.38 -9.60 -2.10
CA THR A 91 -13.65 -8.17 -2.05
C THR A 91 -15.16 -7.96 -2.03
N THR A 92 -15.59 -6.77 -1.57
CA THR A 92 -17.01 -6.43 -1.64
C THR A 92 -17.39 -6.01 -3.05
N PRO A 93 -18.67 -6.19 -3.47
CA PRO A 93 -19.13 -5.75 -4.79
C PRO A 93 -18.93 -4.26 -5.07
N ASN A 94 -18.96 -3.43 -4.03
CA ASN A 94 -18.80 -1.97 -4.13
C ASN A 94 -17.36 -1.50 -3.89
N VAL A 95 -16.36 -2.38 -4.03
CA VAL A 95 -14.95 -2.06 -3.75
C VAL A 95 -14.46 -0.86 -4.55
N GLY A 96 -14.90 -0.69 -5.78
CA GLY A 96 -14.54 0.47 -6.62
C GLY A 96 -14.97 1.81 -6.00
N GLU A 97 -16.19 1.87 -5.48
CA GLU A 97 -16.68 3.06 -4.77
C GLU A 97 -15.91 3.33 -3.48
N ILE A 98 -15.57 2.27 -2.75
CA ILE A 98 -14.76 2.35 -1.52
C ILE A 98 -13.37 2.90 -1.83
N ILE A 99 -12.73 2.41 -2.88
CA ILE A 99 -11.41 2.88 -3.32
C ILE A 99 -11.48 4.37 -3.68
N GLU A 100 -12.47 4.79 -4.43
CA GLU A 100 -12.64 6.19 -4.84
C GLU A 100 -12.82 7.10 -3.63
N MET A 101 -13.71 6.75 -2.72
CA MET A 101 -13.97 7.52 -1.50
C MET A 101 -12.72 7.57 -0.60
N THR A 102 -12.08 6.45 -0.35
CA THR A 102 -10.90 6.37 0.52
C THR A 102 -9.73 7.11 -0.08
N SER A 103 -9.51 7.00 -1.39
CA SER A 103 -8.46 7.75 -2.09
C SER A 103 -8.65 9.26 -1.96
N SER A 104 -9.90 9.73 -2.05
CA SER A 104 -10.21 11.14 -1.85
C SER A 104 -9.90 11.60 -0.42
N ILE A 105 -10.26 10.82 0.58
CA ILE A 105 -9.97 11.13 1.99
C ILE A 105 -8.45 11.21 2.22
N ILE A 106 -7.70 10.24 1.74
CA ILE A 106 -6.25 10.20 1.91
C ILE A 106 -5.58 11.37 1.16
N SER A 107 -6.02 11.62 -0.07
CA SER A 107 -5.51 12.73 -0.89
C SER A 107 -5.72 14.08 -0.21
N ASP A 108 -6.92 14.33 0.32
CA ASP A 108 -7.23 15.58 1.02
C ASP A 108 -6.37 15.74 2.27
N ALA A 109 -6.21 14.67 3.04
CA ALA A 109 -5.37 14.70 4.24
C ALA A 109 -3.90 14.98 3.92
N LEU A 110 -3.34 14.36 2.88
CA LEU A 110 -1.97 14.58 2.46
C LEU A 110 -1.77 15.99 1.90
N ASN A 111 -2.73 16.52 1.16
CA ASN A 111 -2.69 17.88 0.66
C ASN A 111 -2.70 18.90 1.81
N ASP A 112 -3.51 18.68 2.84
CA ASP A 112 -3.55 19.56 4.02
C ASP A 112 -2.23 19.56 4.80
N LEU A 113 -1.52 18.41 4.84
CA LEU A 113 -0.27 18.27 5.57
C LEU A 113 0.94 18.83 4.80
N PHE A 114 1.00 18.71 3.48
CA PHE A 114 2.21 18.94 2.69
C PHE A 114 2.08 20.06 1.66
N PHE A 115 0.89 20.48 1.36
CA PHE A 115 0.61 21.51 0.35
C PHE A 115 -0.37 22.56 0.88
#